data_d1620275131456e46eb4c2429800018b
#
_entry.id   d1620275131456e46eb4c2429800018b
#
_cell.length_a   1.000
_cell.length_b   1.000
_cell.length_c   1.000
_cell.angle_alpha   90.00
_cell.angle_beta   90.00
_cell.angle_gamma   90.00
#
_symmetry.space_group_name_H-M   'P 1'
#
loop_
_entity.id
_entity.type
_entity.pdbx_description
1 polymer ?
#
loop_
_entity_poly.entity_id
_entity_poly.type
_entity_poly.pdbx_seq_one_letter_code
_entity_poly.pdbx_strand_id
1 'polypeptide(L)'
;MNKVVLSASFSLLAFAVLAGGPLDNAVLHGETDKARAIDYAPGEEMVFTLSLQGAEAFADGQYFVKWTRTGDDGAKEEGKVDAKSLPLVVKTKLEQPGFVRLEAFVIDAKGKTYTKSFTGNPNTPEGKKALNAFERKDKRVFFDGGAGVQPETLQSVPEPKDFDEFWAKRKARLAKVPMTATVKEHRSSNPSVKVLSFSVACAGPRPVTGWVTIPTDAKRKYPALITFHGYGAHFIQTIPDSGPTDKMHMFINAHGYELGREDEYYTEFYDALKSNGRTFGLDSSWQNKSTDTAYFGWMCYRIMRAMQYLKSFPEWDGKNLTAAGGSMGGLQTMWAAGLDLDVSAAQPSIPWCCDMGGRETLKRNQPNWGVGETEAMRYFDPVNMAKRVNPKCRVEITRAGLGDYCCPPSGISILYNNLKCPKKINWVQGSTHGYVPSEEHQKFSLTSDWE
;
A
#
# COMPACT_ATOMS: atom_id res chain seq x y z
N MET A 1 63.62 26.72 -41.64
CA MET A 1 62.85 27.05 -40.41
C MET A 1 61.37 27.12 -40.77
N ASN A 2 60.72 26.03 -40.70
CA ASN A 2 59.28 25.95 -40.99
C ASN A 2 58.52 25.93 -39.66
N LYS A 3 57.66 26.94 -39.40
CA LYS A 3 56.75 27.01 -38.26
C LYS A 3 55.50 26.23 -38.63
N VAL A 4 55.25 25.16 -37.88
CA VAL A 4 53.98 24.46 -37.91
C VAL A 4 53.02 25.16 -36.91
N VAL A 5 51.91 25.69 -37.41
CA VAL A 5 50.83 26.24 -36.62
C VAL A 5 49.83 25.11 -36.38
N LEU A 6 49.72 24.61 -35.15
CA LEU A 6 48.64 23.73 -34.74
C LEU A 6 47.40 24.59 -34.44
N SER A 7 46.38 24.45 -35.25
CA SER A 7 45.02 24.97 -34.92
C SER A 7 44.28 23.93 -34.10
N ALA A 8 44.01 24.24 -32.83
CA ALA A 8 43.14 23.44 -31.98
C ALA A 8 41.67 23.83 -32.27
N SER A 9 40.96 22.94 -32.93
CA SER A 9 39.52 23.07 -33.10
C SER A 9 38.82 22.64 -31.82
N PHE A 10 38.28 23.60 -31.05
CA PHE A 10 37.36 23.34 -29.97
C PHE A 10 35.99 23.03 -30.57
N SER A 11 35.60 21.76 -30.54
CA SER A 11 34.22 21.36 -30.79
C SER A 11 33.39 21.70 -29.57
N LEU A 12 32.61 22.77 -29.66
CA LEU A 12 31.52 23.01 -28.71
C LEU A 12 30.46 21.90 -28.92
N LEU A 13 30.44 20.92 -28.06
CA LEU A 13 29.26 20.08 -27.89
C LEU A 13 28.19 20.96 -27.25
N ALA A 14 27.28 21.48 -28.06
CA ALA A 14 26.04 22.04 -27.58
C ALA A 14 25.21 20.91 -26.96
N PHE A 15 25.15 20.86 -25.64
CA PHE A 15 24.11 20.09 -24.92
C PHE A 15 22.80 20.76 -25.32
N ALA A 16 22.04 20.12 -26.20
CA ALA A 16 20.65 20.44 -26.37
C ALA A 16 19.97 20.11 -25.06
N VAL A 17 19.71 21.13 -24.24
CA VAL A 17 18.71 21.07 -23.20
C VAL A 17 17.41 20.75 -23.95
N LEU A 18 16.94 19.53 -23.86
CA LEU A 18 15.60 19.16 -24.34
C LEU A 18 14.65 20.10 -23.62
N ALA A 19 14.13 21.09 -24.34
CA ALA A 19 13.07 21.94 -23.82
C ALA A 19 11.94 21.00 -23.38
N GLY A 20 11.54 21.09 -22.12
CA GLY A 20 10.42 20.33 -21.59
C GLY A 20 9.17 20.58 -22.42
N GLY A 21 8.26 19.62 -22.46
CA GLY A 21 6.98 19.80 -23.14
C GLY A 21 6.16 20.92 -22.47
N PRO A 22 5.19 21.50 -23.15
CA PRO A 22 4.40 22.65 -22.66
C PRO A 22 3.65 22.36 -21.35
N LEU A 23 3.54 21.09 -20.96
CA LEU A 23 2.82 20.61 -19.78
C LEU A 23 3.70 20.04 -18.67
N ASP A 24 5.02 20.20 -18.75
CA ASP A 24 5.91 19.56 -17.77
C ASP A 24 5.68 20.08 -16.33
N ASN A 25 5.12 21.29 -16.19
CA ASN A 25 4.70 21.85 -14.89
C ASN A 25 3.19 21.73 -14.63
N ALA A 26 2.43 21.10 -15.53
CA ALA A 26 0.98 21.02 -15.36
C ALA A 26 0.63 20.03 -14.23
N VAL A 27 -0.37 20.40 -13.41
CA VAL A 27 -0.96 19.58 -12.36
C VAL A 27 -2.48 19.68 -12.47
N LEU A 28 -3.14 18.53 -12.57
CA LEU A 28 -4.60 18.46 -12.53
C LEU A 28 -5.03 18.22 -11.09
N HIS A 29 -5.69 19.19 -10.50
CA HIS A 29 -6.26 19.15 -9.17
C HIS A 29 -7.75 18.81 -9.23
N GLY A 30 -8.25 18.14 -8.19
CA GLY A 30 -9.67 17.89 -8.02
C GLY A 30 -10.04 17.97 -6.56
N GLU A 31 -11.16 18.63 -6.29
CA GLU A 31 -11.72 18.78 -4.95
C GLU A 31 -13.22 18.58 -4.97
N THR A 32 -13.81 18.33 -3.81
CA THR A 32 -15.26 18.30 -3.61
C THR A 32 -15.72 19.57 -2.90
N ASP A 33 -17.00 19.93 -3.06
CA ASP A 33 -17.64 21.06 -2.39
C ASP A 33 -17.67 20.91 -0.84
N LYS A 34 -17.50 19.68 -0.32
CA LYS A 34 -17.34 19.45 1.12
C LYS A 34 -15.88 19.30 1.50
N ALA A 35 -15.48 19.90 2.61
CA ALA A 35 -14.13 19.78 3.17
C ALA A 35 -13.73 18.33 3.48
N ARG A 36 -14.69 17.51 3.90
CA ARG A 36 -14.52 16.07 4.04
C ARG A 36 -15.35 15.38 2.96
N ALA A 37 -14.67 14.87 1.96
CA ALA A 37 -15.28 14.27 0.78
C ALA A 37 -16.13 13.01 1.05
N ILE A 38 -16.30 12.60 2.30
CA ILE A 38 -17.09 11.44 2.72
C ILE A 38 -18.32 11.78 3.55
N ASP A 39 -18.67 13.06 3.68
CA ASP A 39 -19.78 13.53 4.53
C ASP A 39 -21.08 13.75 3.73
N TYR A 40 -21.30 13.00 2.66
CA TYR A 40 -22.52 13.10 1.88
C TYR A 40 -23.62 12.17 2.39
N ALA A 41 -24.86 12.65 2.28
CA ALA A 41 -26.08 11.86 2.53
C ALA A 41 -26.54 11.12 1.26
N PRO A 42 -27.34 10.03 1.36
CA PRO A 42 -27.99 9.41 0.21
C PRO A 42 -28.81 10.41 -0.59
N GLY A 43 -28.63 10.41 -1.91
CA GLY A 43 -29.31 11.34 -2.84
C GLY A 43 -28.75 12.76 -2.85
N GLU A 44 -27.83 13.12 -1.97
CA GLU A 44 -27.18 14.44 -1.97
C GLU A 44 -26.23 14.57 -3.18
N GLU A 45 -26.28 15.75 -3.83
CA GLU A 45 -25.41 16.06 -4.96
C GLU A 45 -23.97 16.27 -4.47
N MET A 46 -23.03 15.54 -5.04
CA MET A 46 -21.60 15.71 -4.91
C MET A 46 -21.09 16.57 -6.05
N VAL A 47 -20.38 17.64 -5.74
CA VAL A 47 -19.83 18.56 -6.74
C VAL A 47 -18.33 18.45 -6.76
N PHE A 48 -17.77 17.89 -7.82
CA PHE A 48 -16.33 17.87 -8.04
C PHE A 48 -15.93 19.06 -8.91
N THR A 49 -14.89 19.78 -8.49
CA THR A 49 -14.26 20.84 -9.28
C THR A 49 -12.85 20.39 -9.68
N LEU A 50 -12.61 20.27 -10.99
CA LEU A 50 -11.29 19.97 -11.55
C LEU A 50 -10.65 21.25 -12.09
N SER A 51 -9.44 21.57 -11.66
CA SER A 51 -8.63 22.70 -12.14
C SER A 51 -7.28 22.22 -12.67
N LEU A 52 -6.76 22.90 -13.68
CA LEU A 52 -5.49 22.55 -14.31
C LEU A 52 -4.51 23.73 -14.21
N GLN A 53 -3.52 23.57 -13.39
CA GLN A 53 -2.40 24.50 -13.32
C GLN A 53 -1.54 24.37 -14.57
N GLY A 54 -1.09 25.49 -15.16
CA GLY A 54 -0.27 25.49 -16.37
C GLY A 54 -1.07 25.39 -17.67
N ALA A 55 -2.41 25.51 -17.62
CA ALA A 55 -3.28 25.43 -18.79
C ALA A 55 -3.07 26.59 -19.80
N GLU A 56 -2.52 27.71 -19.34
CA GLU A 56 -2.20 28.88 -20.15
C GLU A 56 -1.15 28.60 -21.26
N ALA A 57 -0.35 27.54 -21.09
CA ALA A 57 0.65 27.13 -22.06
C ALA A 57 0.09 26.36 -23.27
N PHE A 58 -1.22 26.06 -23.29
CA PHE A 58 -1.84 25.27 -24.35
C PHE A 58 -2.32 26.12 -25.53
N ALA A 59 -2.26 25.53 -26.73
CA ALA A 59 -3.03 26.01 -27.86
C ALA A 59 -4.48 25.47 -27.77
N ASP A 60 -5.45 26.24 -28.28
CA ASP A 60 -6.84 25.82 -28.32
C ASP A 60 -7.02 24.53 -29.11
N GLY A 61 -7.82 23.61 -28.59
CA GLY A 61 -8.11 22.33 -29.24
C GLY A 61 -6.93 21.34 -29.31
N GLN A 62 -5.81 21.63 -28.65
CA GLN A 62 -4.63 20.75 -28.64
C GLN A 62 -4.71 19.68 -27.58
N TYR A 63 -5.19 20.03 -26.38
CA TYR A 63 -5.32 19.15 -25.24
C TYR A 63 -6.71 19.21 -24.64
N PHE A 64 -7.13 18.07 -24.07
CA PHE A 64 -8.43 17.90 -23.46
C PHE A 64 -8.29 17.23 -22.10
N VAL A 65 -9.25 17.46 -21.21
CA VAL A 65 -9.45 16.67 -20.02
C VAL A 65 -10.56 15.67 -20.30
N LYS A 66 -10.20 14.39 -20.34
CA LYS A 66 -11.16 13.29 -20.36
C LYS A 66 -11.38 12.82 -18.94
N TRP A 67 -12.64 12.72 -18.54
CA TRP A 67 -13.00 12.22 -17.22
C TRP A 67 -13.94 11.03 -17.30
N THR A 68 -13.90 10.19 -16.26
CA THR A 68 -14.77 9.02 -16.07
C THR A 68 -15.22 9.00 -14.61
N ARG A 69 -16.52 8.99 -14.39
CA ARG A 69 -17.14 8.71 -13.10
C ARG A 69 -17.53 7.24 -13.05
N THR A 70 -17.15 6.54 -11.99
CA THR A 70 -17.65 5.20 -11.62
C THR A 70 -18.09 5.21 -10.15
N GLY A 71 -18.80 4.19 -9.68
CA GLY A 71 -19.24 4.16 -8.29
C GLY A 71 -19.78 2.80 -7.85
N ASP A 72 -20.05 2.69 -6.55
CA ASP A 72 -20.63 1.49 -5.94
C ASP A 72 -22.09 1.24 -6.40
N ASP A 73 -22.69 2.19 -7.13
CA ASP A 73 -23.97 2.04 -7.83
C ASP A 73 -23.86 1.31 -9.18
N GLY A 74 -22.65 1.00 -9.63
CA GLY A 74 -22.37 0.39 -10.93
C GLY A 74 -22.54 1.35 -12.11
N ALA A 75 -22.91 2.62 -11.88
CA ALA A 75 -23.05 3.61 -12.94
C ALA A 75 -21.68 4.04 -13.47
N LYS A 76 -21.65 4.36 -14.77
CA LYS A 76 -20.48 4.92 -15.44
C LYS A 76 -20.89 6.10 -16.30
N GLU A 77 -20.22 7.22 -16.10
CA GLU A 77 -20.38 8.42 -16.89
C GLU A 77 -19.01 8.88 -17.39
N GLU A 78 -18.98 9.45 -18.59
CA GLU A 78 -17.74 9.94 -19.21
C GLU A 78 -17.96 11.29 -19.86
N GLY A 79 -16.94 12.11 -19.90
CA GLY A 79 -16.96 13.36 -20.61
C GLY A 79 -15.57 13.79 -21.06
N LYS A 80 -15.56 14.77 -21.96
CA LYS A 80 -14.34 15.38 -22.49
C LYS A 80 -14.57 16.87 -22.71
N VAL A 81 -13.65 17.69 -22.19
CA VAL A 81 -13.68 19.15 -22.39
C VAL A 81 -12.31 19.63 -22.85
N ASP A 82 -12.26 20.78 -23.53
CA ASP A 82 -10.99 21.43 -23.84
C ASP A 82 -10.26 21.78 -22.52
N ALA A 83 -8.96 21.53 -22.45
CA ALA A 83 -8.17 21.79 -21.25
C ALA A 83 -8.15 23.27 -20.83
N LYS A 84 -8.37 24.19 -21.76
CA LYS A 84 -8.53 25.62 -21.48
C LYS A 84 -9.89 25.99 -20.88
N SER A 85 -10.87 25.10 -20.96
CA SER A 85 -12.21 25.34 -20.40
C SER A 85 -12.31 25.03 -18.91
N LEU A 86 -11.19 24.67 -18.25
CA LEU A 86 -11.19 24.45 -16.82
C LEU A 86 -11.30 25.81 -16.06
N PRO A 87 -11.91 25.83 -14.87
CA PRO A 87 -12.32 24.65 -14.08
C PRO A 87 -13.54 23.92 -14.66
N LEU A 88 -13.50 22.58 -14.59
CA LEU A 88 -14.62 21.70 -14.94
C LEU A 88 -15.37 21.30 -13.66
N VAL A 89 -16.69 21.44 -13.68
CA VAL A 89 -17.56 20.96 -12.61
C VAL A 89 -18.24 19.66 -13.06
N VAL A 90 -18.06 18.60 -12.29
CA VAL A 90 -18.76 17.32 -12.46
C VAL A 90 -19.66 17.08 -11.26
N LYS A 91 -20.97 16.92 -11.53
CA LYS A 91 -22.00 16.68 -10.52
C LYS A 91 -22.46 15.24 -10.58
N THR A 92 -22.58 14.59 -9.43
CA THR A 92 -23.04 13.21 -9.32
C THR A 92 -23.68 12.97 -7.95
N LYS A 93 -24.24 11.78 -7.74
CA LYS A 93 -24.82 11.37 -6.45
C LYS A 93 -24.82 9.87 -6.30
N LEU A 94 -25.03 9.38 -5.08
CA LEU A 94 -25.37 8.00 -4.77
C LEU A 94 -26.65 7.98 -3.94
N GLU A 95 -27.59 7.11 -4.28
CA GLU A 95 -28.84 6.94 -3.54
C GLU A 95 -28.67 5.99 -2.33
N GLN A 96 -27.52 5.31 -2.23
CA GLN A 96 -27.21 4.34 -1.17
C GLN A 96 -25.79 4.61 -0.65
N PRO A 97 -25.46 4.12 0.57
CA PRO A 97 -24.09 4.18 1.09
C PRO A 97 -23.07 3.55 0.15
N GLY A 98 -21.94 4.23 -0.04
CA GLY A 98 -20.90 3.79 -0.96
C GLY A 98 -19.94 4.90 -1.36
N PHE A 99 -19.14 4.63 -2.38
CA PHE A 99 -18.18 5.58 -2.93
C PHE A 99 -18.39 5.83 -4.42
N VAL A 100 -18.15 7.07 -4.83
CA VAL A 100 -17.95 7.49 -6.22
C VAL A 100 -16.46 7.68 -6.44
N ARG A 101 -15.95 7.24 -7.59
CA ARG A 101 -14.63 7.54 -8.12
C ARG A 101 -14.74 8.49 -9.29
N LEU A 102 -13.92 9.51 -9.33
CA LEU A 102 -13.73 10.40 -10.48
C LEU A 102 -12.27 10.30 -10.93
N GLU A 103 -12.06 9.75 -12.12
CA GLU A 103 -10.78 9.72 -12.81
C GLU A 103 -10.76 10.77 -13.90
N ALA A 104 -9.70 11.54 -14.02
CA ALA A 104 -9.51 12.50 -15.09
C ALA A 104 -8.06 12.52 -15.59
N PHE A 105 -7.87 12.59 -16.91
CA PHE A 105 -6.57 12.59 -17.54
C PHE A 105 -6.49 13.68 -18.60
N VAL A 106 -5.34 14.35 -18.69
CA VAL A 106 -5.04 15.18 -19.84
C VAL A 106 -4.68 14.27 -21.02
N ILE A 107 -5.37 14.49 -22.15
CA ILE A 107 -5.16 13.76 -23.41
C ILE A 107 -4.91 14.73 -24.55
N ASP A 108 -4.23 14.28 -25.61
CA ASP A 108 -4.10 15.03 -26.86
C ASP A 108 -5.34 14.92 -27.75
N ALA A 109 -5.34 15.63 -28.87
CA ALA A 109 -6.45 15.60 -29.85
C ALA A 109 -6.73 14.19 -30.41
N LYS A 110 -5.75 13.29 -30.38
CA LYS A 110 -5.89 11.89 -30.83
C LYS A 110 -6.39 10.96 -29.72
N GLY A 111 -6.59 11.47 -28.49
CA GLY A 111 -7.04 10.71 -27.33
C GLY A 111 -5.93 9.98 -26.58
N LYS A 112 -4.65 10.22 -26.90
CA LYS A 112 -3.51 9.65 -26.19
C LYS A 112 -3.26 10.45 -24.93
N THR A 113 -3.11 9.74 -23.78
CA THR A 113 -2.75 10.37 -22.50
C THR A 113 -1.44 11.14 -22.62
N TYR A 114 -1.47 12.40 -22.20
CA TYR A 114 -0.27 13.22 -22.14
C TYR A 114 0.69 12.67 -21.09
N THR A 115 1.98 12.66 -21.45
CA THR A 115 3.06 12.28 -20.55
C THR A 115 4.13 13.35 -20.55
N LYS A 116 4.53 13.79 -19.36
CA LYS A 116 5.63 14.71 -19.16
C LYS A 116 6.95 14.08 -19.56
N SER A 117 7.94 14.93 -19.88
CA SER A 117 9.31 14.52 -20.17
C SER A 117 10.16 14.50 -18.90
N PHE A 118 10.98 13.46 -18.73
CA PHE A 118 11.95 13.43 -17.64
C PHE A 118 13.15 14.29 -17.97
N THR A 119 13.49 15.24 -17.12
CA THR A 119 14.59 16.20 -17.35
C THR A 119 15.89 15.83 -16.63
N GLY A 120 15.91 14.76 -15.83
CA GLY A 120 17.10 14.29 -15.12
C GLY A 120 18.05 13.43 -15.99
N ASN A 121 19.26 13.17 -15.49
CA ASN A 121 20.20 12.25 -16.15
C ASN A 121 19.94 10.80 -15.70
N PRO A 122 19.33 9.93 -16.53
CA PRO A 122 18.98 8.56 -16.13
C PRO A 122 20.18 7.61 -15.99
N ASN A 123 21.40 8.06 -16.34
CA ASN A 123 22.59 7.20 -16.34
C ASN A 123 23.32 7.16 -14.99
N THR A 124 22.96 8.00 -14.04
CA THR A 124 23.49 7.97 -12.67
C THR A 124 22.58 7.14 -11.74
N PRO A 125 23.09 6.58 -10.63
CA PRO A 125 22.26 5.88 -9.64
C PRO A 125 21.11 6.75 -9.10
N GLU A 126 21.39 8.01 -8.79
CA GLU A 126 20.43 9.00 -8.33
C GLU A 126 19.40 9.32 -9.41
N GLY A 127 19.85 9.48 -10.65
CA GLY A 127 19.00 9.74 -11.81
C GLY A 127 18.10 8.56 -12.15
N LYS A 128 18.56 7.32 -12.04
CA LYS A 128 17.73 6.11 -12.16
C LYS A 128 16.65 6.08 -11.11
N LYS A 129 16.98 6.39 -9.85
CA LYS A 129 16.01 6.48 -8.75
C LYS A 129 14.99 7.58 -9.01
N ALA A 130 15.42 8.75 -9.46
CA ALA A 130 14.56 9.87 -9.84
C ALA A 130 13.65 9.53 -11.01
N LEU A 131 14.16 8.88 -12.07
CA LEU A 131 13.35 8.42 -13.20
C LEU A 131 12.28 7.43 -12.76
N ASN A 132 12.63 6.46 -11.93
CA ASN A 132 11.66 5.50 -11.42
C ASN A 132 10.55 6.18 -10.57
N ALA A 133 10.90 7.19 -9.79
CA ALA A 133 9.93 7.97 -9.04
C ALA A 133 9.04 8.79 -9.98
N PHE A 134 9.62 9.46 -10.95
CA PHE A 134 8.92 10.23 -11.98
C PHE A 134 7.94 9.36 -12.77
N GLU A 135 8.36 8.21 -13.27
CA GLU A 135 7.49 7.29 -14.04
C GLU A 135 6.28 6.81 -13.24
N ARG A 136 6.43 6.64 -11.94
CA ARG A 136 5.36 6.20 -11.06
C ARG A 136 4.41 7.33 -10.65
N LYS A 137 4.91 8.54 -10.46
CA LYS A 137 4.18 9.63 -9.78
C LYS A 137 3.88 10.80 -10.70
N ASP A 138 4.86 11.28 -11.46
CA ASP A 138 4.82 12.61 -12.07
C ASP A 138 4.67 12.58 -13.60
N LYS A 139 4.85 11.43 -14.22
CA LYS A 139 4.83 11.27 -15.67
C LYS A 139 3.51 11.66 -16.33
N ARG A 140 2.38 11.45 -15.65
CA ARG A 140 1.04 11.73 -16.17
C ARG A 140 0.43 12.95 -15.49
N VAL A 141 -0.35 13.71 -16.24
CA VAL A 141 -1.18 14.79 -15.70
C VAL A 141 -2.58 14.22 -15.49
N PHE A 142 -2.93 13.95 -14.25
CA PHE A 142 -4.17 13.26 -13.92
C PHE A 142 -4.69 13.65 -12.52
N PHE A 143 -5.97 13.43 -12.33
CA PHE A 143 -6.63 13.35 -11.04
C PHE A 143 -7.33 12.00 -10.92
N ASP A 144 -7.25 11.39 -9.75
CA ASP A 144 -7.97 10.17 -9.42
C ASP A 144 -8.36 10.25 -7.95
N GLY A 145 -9.61 10.50 -7.70
CA GLY A 145 -10.15 10.76 -6.38
C GLY A 145 -11.58 10.27 -6.23
N GLY A 146 -12.24 10.69 -5.18
CA GLY A 146 -13.59 10.21 -4.94
C GLY A 146 -14.35 10.95 -3.85
N ALA A 147 -15.59 10.50 -3.63
CA ALA A 147 -16.45 10.97 -2.56
C ALA A 147 -17.26 9.79 -1.98
N GLY A 148 -17.63 9.88 -0.71
CA GLY A 148 -18.35 8.83 -0.01
C GLY A 148 -19.67 9.27 0.60
N VAL A 149 -20.66 8.40 0.54
CA VAL A 149 -21.97 8.52 1.19
C VAL A 149 -22.01 7.55 2.36
N GLN A 150 -22.19 8.07 3.57
CA GLN A 150 -22.38 7.31 4.79
C GLN A 150 -21.43 6.08 4.90
N PRO A 151 -20.11 6.22 4.71
CA PRO A 151 -19.18 5.09 4.71
C PRO A 151 -19.14 4.34 6.04
N GLU A 152 -19.55 4.96 7.13
CA GLU A 152 -19.67 4.37 8.46
C GLU A 152 -20.75 3.27 8.55
N THR A 153 -21.69 3.23 7.61
CA THR A 153 -22.76 2.24 7.55
C THR A 153 -22.42 1.03 6.70
N LEU A 154 -21.31 1.07 5.96
CA LEU A 154 -20.90 0.00 5.05
C LEU A 154 -20.59 -1.29 5.82
N GLN A 155 -21.07 -2.40 5.29
CA GLN A 155 -20.89 -3.75 5.84
C GLN A 155 -20.20 -4.65 4.82
N SER A 156 -19.35 -5.57 5.28
CA SER A 156 -18.80 -6.66 4.47
C SER A 156 -19.80 -7.82 4.36
N VAL A 157 -19.47 -8.80 3.55
CA VAL A 157 -20.13 -10.12 3.64
C VAL A 157 -19.95 -10.69 5.04
N PRO A 158 -20.90 -11.50 5.54
CA PRO A 158 -20.79 -12.12 6.86
C PRO A 158 -19.51 -12.95 6.99
N GLU A 159 -18.86 -12.87 8.15
CA GLU A 159 -17.71 -13.71 8.46
C GLU A 159 -18.12 -15.19 8.62
N PRO A 160 -17.20 -16.15 8.44
CA PRO A 160 -17.45 -17.55 8.73
C PRO A 160 -17.86 -17.75 10.20
N LYS A 161 -18.86 -18.59 10.43
CA LYS A 161 -19.42 -18.84 11.79
C LYS A 161 -18.38 -19.45 12.74
N ASP A 162 -17.46 -20.23 12.23
CA ASP A 162 -16.37 -20.90 12.96
C ASP A 162 -15.03 -20.15 12.90
N PHE A 163 -15.05 -18.85 12.59
CA PHE A 163 -13.83 -18.04 12.42
C PHE A 163 -12.85 -18.16 13.58
N ASP A 164 -13.34 -18.02 14.81
CA ASP A 164 -12.49 -18.08 16.01
C ASP A 164 -11.97 -19.49 16.28
N GLU A 165 -12.79 -20.53 16.06
CA GLU A 165 -12.38 -21.93 16.15
C GLU A 165 -11.31 -22.27 15.12
N PHE A 166 -11.46 -21.80 13.88
CA PHE A 166 -10.48 -21.96 12.81
C PHE A 166 -9.11 -21.42 13.22
N TRP A 167 -9.07 -20.19 13.74
CA TRP A 167 -7.80 -19.58 14.17
C TRP A 167 -7.23 -20.22 15.43
N ALA A 168 -8.08 -20.69 16.36
CA ALA A 168 -7.63 -21.46 17.50
C ALA A 168 -6.91 -22.77 17.08
N LYS A 169 -7.48 -23.51 16.11
CA LYS A 169 -6.87 -24.70 15.52
C LYS A 169 -5.54 -24.40 14.87
N ARG A 170 -5.42 -23.28 14.14
CA ARG A 170 -4.17 -22.86 13.50
C ARG A 170 -3.10 -22.47 14.53
N LYS A 171 -3.46 -21.73 15.56
CA LYS A 171 -2.56 -21.41 16.68
C LYS A 171 -2.07 -22.68 17.38
N ALA A 172 -2.96 -23.64 17.66
CA ALA A 172 -2.61 -24.92 18.24
C ALA A 172 -1.67 -25.75 17.33
N ARG A 173 -1.86 -25.73 16.00
CA ARG A 173 -0.95 -26.36 15.04
C ARG A 173 0.43 -25.72 15.08
N LEU A 174 0.53 -24.39 15.13
CA LEU A 174 1.80 -23.69 15.23
C LEU A 174 2.53 -24.00 16.54
N ALA A 175 1.80 -24.08 17.65
CA ALA A 175 2.38 -24.39 18.97
C ALA A 175 3.05 -25.76 19.06
N LYS A 176 2.67 -26.72 18.20
CA LYS A 176 3.31 -28.04 18.12
C LYS A 176 4.69 -28.01 17.41
N VAL A 177 5.01 -26.93 16.72
CA VAL A 177 6.31 -26.78 16.04
C VAL A 177 7.27 -26.08 17.00
N PRO A 178 8.42 -26.71 17.38
CA PRO A 178 9.42 -26.04 18.19
C PRO A 178 9.91 -24.75 17.52
N MET A 179 10.12 -23.69 18.32
CA MET A 179 10.63 -22.42 17.81
C MET A 179 12.16 -22.47 17.69
N THR A 180 12.64 -23.33 16.79
CA THR A 180 14.09 -23.45 16.51
C THR A 180 14.49 -22.32 15.55
N ALA A 181 15.47 -21.52 15.96
CA ALA A 181 15.99 -20.40 15.18
C ALA A 181 17.43 -20.65 14.75
N THR A 182 17.75 -20.38 13.48
CA THR A 182 19.10 -20.17 12.98
C THR A 182 19.31 -18.66 12.86
N VAL A 183 20.36 -18.15 13.48
CA VAL A 183 20.65 -16.72 13.58
C VAL A 183 22.06 -16.44 13.08
N LYS A 184 22.23 -15.36 12.33
CA LYS A 184 23.53 -14.86 11.89
C LYS A 184 23.64 -13.38 12.26
N GLU A 185 24.72 -13.03 12.99
CA GLU A 185 25.06 -11.64 13.28
C GLU A 185 25.82 -11.03 12.11
N HIS A 186 25.50 -9.76 11.83
CA HIS A 186 26.10 -8.97 10.76
C HIS A 186 26.82 -7.76 11.35
N ARG A 187 27.84 -7.28 10.62
CA ARG A 187 28.52 -6.04 11.00
C ARG A 187 27.53 -4.89 10.98
N SER A 188 27.50 -4.13 12.08
CA SER A 188 26.73 -2.90 12.17
C SER A 188 27.63 -1.68 11.94
N SER A 189 27.14 -0.69 11.21
CA SER A 189 27.80 0.62 11.08
C SER A 189 27.69 1.46 12.35
N ASN A 190 26.75 1.10 13.26
CA ASN A 190 26.54 1.73 14.55
C ASN A 190 26.80 0.72 15.69
N PRO A 191 27.87 0.89 16.51
CA PRO A 191 28.20 -0.04 17.59
C PRO A 191 27.12 -0.15 18.68
N SER A 192 26.21 0.83 18.74
CA SER A 192 25.07 0.81 19.68
C SER A 192 23.89 -0.04 19.18
N VAL A 193 24.02 -0.70 18.02
CA VAL A 193 22.96 -1.53 17.42
C VAL A 193 23.54 -2.83 16.91
N LYS A 194 22.99 -3.95 17.37
CA LYS A 194 23.24 -5.29 16.83
C LYS A 194 22.30 -5.55 15.64
N VAL A 195 22.82 -6.16 14.59
CA VAL A 195 22.06 -6.57 13.39
C VAL A 195 22.09 -8.07 13.23
N LEU A 196 20.93 -8.71 13.27
CA LEU A 196 20.79 -10.16 13.14
C LEU A 196 19.89 -10.50 11.96
N SER A 197 20.27 -11.46 11.11
CA SER A 197 19.33 -12.17 10.25
C SER A 197 18.93 -13.49 10.90
N PHE A 198 17.72 -13.94 10.62
CA PHE A 198 17.18 -15.14 11.22
C PHE A 198 16.34 -15.98 10.26
N SER A 199 16.27 -17.28 10.57
CA SER A 199 15.31 -18.23 10.02
C SER A 199 14.74 -19.03 11.19
N VAL A 200 13.40 -18.96 11.37
CA VAL A 200 12.72 -19.64 12.50
C VAL A 200 11.75 -20.68 11.98
N ALA A 201 11.84 -21.89 12.50
CA ALA A 201 10.93 -22.98 12.16
C ALA A 201 9.47 -22.60 12.38
N CYS A 202 8.63 -22.93 11.40
CA CYS A 202 7.24 -22.50 11.35
C CYS A 202 6.33 -23.65 10.89
N ALA A 203 5.05 -23.59 11.18
CA ALA A 203 4.07 -24.47 10.57
C ALA A 203 3.94 -24.15 9.08
N GLY A 204 4.00 -25.18 8.24
CA GLY A 204 3.92 -25.06 6.78
C GLY A 204 5.23 -25.43 6.08
N PRO A 205 5.29 -25.18 4.77
CA PRO A 205 6.37 -25.71 3.93
C PRO A 205 7.72 -24.98 4.10
N ARG A 206 7.72 -23.80 4.74
CA ARG A 206 8.92 -22.95 4.85
C ARG A 206 8.97 -22.23 6.19
N PRO A 207 10.18 -21.88 6.70
CA PRO A 207 10.34 -21.07 7.90
C PRO A 207 9.82 -19.64 7.70
N VAL A 208 9.80 -18.85 8.77
CA VAL A 208 9.83 -17.40 8.66
C VAL A 208 11.26 -16.92 8.66
N THR A 209 11.59 -16.02 7.75
CA THR A 209 12.91 -15.39 7.64
C THR A 209 12.79 -13.88 7.74
N GLY A 210 13.86 -13.23 8.16
CA GLY A 210 13.88 -11.79 8.32
C GLY A 210 15.17 -11.30 8.95
N TRP A 211 15.17 -10.04 9.33
CA TRP A 211 16.23 -9.46 10.15
C TRP A 211 15.64 -8.68 11.32
N VAL A 212 16.44 -8.54 12.35
CA VAL A 212 16.12 -7.72 13.53
C VAL A 212 17.32 -6.88 13.92
N THR A 213 17.08 -5.60 14.22
CA THR A 213 18.06 -4.71 14.81
C THR A 213 17.70 -4.47 16.27
N ILE A 214 18.70 -4.55 17.15
CA ILE A 214 18.54 -4.53 18.61
C ILE A 214 19.53 -3.51 19.17
N PRO A 215 19.08 -2.52 19.96
CA PRO A 215 20.00 -1.64 20.70
C PRO A 215 20.83 -2.45 21.72
N THR A 216 22.11 -2.06 21.90
CA THR A 216 23.09 -2.87 22.68
C THR A 216 23.17 -2.49 24.17
N ASP A 217 22.48 -1.44 24.64
CA ASP A 217 22.47 -1.09 26.06
C ASP A 217 21.64 -2.11 26.87
N ALA A 218 22.33 -3.07 27.46
CA ALA A 218 21.73 -4.16 28.24
C ALA A 218 21.01 -3.71 29.54
N LYS A 219 21.18 -2.46 29.96
CA LYS A 219 20.49 -1.91 31.14
C LYS A 219 19.06 -1.48 30.84
N ARG A 220 18.69 -1.41 29.56
CA ARG A 220 17.39 -0.95 29.10
C ARG A 220 16.58 -2.06 28.47
N LYS A 221 15.26 -1.91 28.54
CA LYS A 221 14.31 -2.66 27.71
C LYS A 221 13.73 -1.70 26.68
N TYR A 222 13.35 -2.23 25.53
CA TYR A 222 12.98 -1.43 24.37
C TYR A 222 11.59 -1.77 23.87
N PRO A 223 10.82 -0.79 23.41
CA PRO A 223 9.65 -1.06 22.59
C PRO A 223 10.10 -1.79 21.31
N ALA A 224 9.19 -2.55 20.71
CA ALA A 224 9.45 -3.28 19.49
C ALA A 224 8.57 -2.80 18.35
N LEU A 225 9.15 -2.72 17.16
CA LEU A 225 8.47 -2.49 15.89
C LEU A 225 8.66 -3.72 15.01
N ILE A 226 7.57 -4.27 14.49
CA ILE A 226 7.61 -5.25 13.40
C ILE A 226 7.04 -4.65 12.13
N THR A 227 7.76 -4.75 11.02
CA THR A 227 7.32 -4.21 9.73
C THR A 227 7.16 -5.31 8.70
N PHE A 228 6.19 -5.11 7.81
CA PHE A 228 5.80 -6.05 6.77
C PHE A 228 5.90 -5.41 5.39
N HIS A 229 6.38 -6.20 4.42
CA HIS A 229 6.58 -5.72 3.05
C HIS A 229 5.29 -5.69 2.23
N GLY A 230 5.27 -4.83 1.19
CA GLY A 230 4.23 -4.81 0.17
C GLY A 230 4.25 -6.06 -0.72
N TYR A 231 3.38 -6.08 -1.75
CA TYR A 231 3.30 -7.20 -2.67
C TYR A 231 4.59 -7.35 -3.50
N GLY A 232 5.15 -8.56 -3.52
CA GLY A 232 6.39 -8.90 -4.22
C GLY A 232 7.41 -9.61 -3.34
N ALA A 233 8.50 -10.13 -3.94
CA ALA A 233 9.51 -10.94 -3.25
C ALA A 233 10.78 -10.14 -2.87
N HIS A 234 11.01 -8.98 -3.46
CA HIS A 234 12.31 -8.29 -3.41
C HIS A 234 12.53 -7.32 -2.24
N PHE A 235 11.53 -7.09 -1.37
CA PHE A 235 11.56 -5.98 -0.42
C PHE A 235 12.52 -6.11 0.76
N ILE A 236 12.96 -7.33 1.11
CA ILE A 236 13.82 -7.55 2.28
C ILE A 236 15.12 -8.29 1.97
N GLN A 237 15.51 -8.34 0.71
CA GLN A 237 16.78 -8.96 0.29
C GLN A 237 17.98 -8.35 0.99
N THR A 238 17.96 -7.04 1.21
CA THR A 238 19.06 -6.30 1.82
C THR A 238 18.93 -6.31 3.33
N ILE A 239 19.94 -6.86 3.99
CA ILE A 239 20.10 -6.77 5.45
C ILE A 239 20.60 -5.34 5.73
N PRO A 240 19.99 -4.61 6.69
CA PRO A 240 20.40 -3.25 6.99
C PRO A 240 21.81 -3.23 7.61
N ASP A 241 22.52 -2.14 7.42
CA ASP A 241 23.82 -1.89 8.02
C ASP A 241 23.74 -1.36 9.45
N SER A 242 22.55 -0.94 9.91
CA SER A 242 22.25 -0.45 11.25
C SER A 242 20.74 -0.41 11.50
N GLY A 243 20.31 0.20 12.62
CA GLY A 243 18.92 0.38 13.01
C GLY A 243 18.72 1.49 14.04
N PRO A 244 17.49 1.67 14.53
CA PRO A 244 17.19 2.63 15.59
C PRO A 244 17.86 2.24 16.92
N THR A 245 18.18 3.24 17.75
CA THR A 245 18.79 3.07 19.07
C THR A 245 17.78 3.14 20.23
N ASP A 246 16.53 3.46 19.92
CA ASP A 246 15.43 3.66 20.88
C ASP A 246 14.42 2.53 20.89
N LYS A 247 14.50 1.59 19.94
CA LYS A 247 13.58 0.45 19.81
C LYS A 247 14.24 -0.73 19.12
N MET A 248 13.70 -1.91 19.31
CA MET A 248 13.96 -3.06 18.44
C MET A 248 13.17 -2.89 17.14
N HIS A 249 13.77 -3.26 16.00
CA HIS A 249 13.06 -3.27 14.73
C HIS A 249 13.27 -4.61 14.01
N MET A 250 12.18 -5.32 13.79
CA MET A 250 12.13 -6.55 13.01
C MET A 250 11.45 -6.33 11.68
N PHE A 251 12.04 -6.85 10.61
CA PHE A 251 11.41 -6.91 9.29
C PHE A 251 11.37 -8.36 8.82
N ILE A 252 10.19 -8.86 8.43
CA ILE A 252 10.03 -10.26 8.06
C ILE A 252 9.70 -10.46 6.60
N ASN A 253 10.10 -11.63 6.11
CA ASN A 253 9.64 -12.18 4.86
C ASN A 253 8.48 -13.15 5.09
N ALA A 254 7.29 -12.78 4.67
CA ALA A 254 6.13 -13.65 4.78
C ALA A 254 6.14 -14.85 3.81
N HIS A 255 7.13 -14.95 2.92
CA HIS A 255 7.25 -16.04 1.96
C HIS A 255 8.22 -17.14 2.43
N GLY A 256 9.18 -16.81 3.29
CA GLY A 256 10.17 -17.74 3.84
C GLY A 256 11.31 -18.04 2.89
N TYR A 257 11.75 -17.08 2.06
CA TYR A 257 12.98 -17.20 1.28
C TYR A 257 14.22 -16.84 2.12
N GLU A 258 15.40 -17.28 1.67
CA GLU A 258 16.66 -16.95 2.31
C GLU A 258 17.08 -15.51 2.01
N LEU A 259 17.70 -14.84 2.97
CA LEU A 259 18.25 -13.51 2.80
C LEU A 259 19.67 -13.55 2.23
N GLY A 260 20.05 -12.50 1.48
CA GLY A 260 21.41 -12.32 0.97
C GLY A 260 21.77 -13.27 -0.17
N ARG A 261 20.79 -13.72 -0.95
CA ARG A 261 21.00 -14.51 -2.17
C ARG A 261 21.07 -13.58 -3.39
N GLU A 262 21.52 -14.12 -4.51
CA GLU A 262 21.56 -13.41 -5.80
C GLU A 262 20.16 -13.19 -6.38
N ASP A 263 20.01 -12.24 -7.29
CA ASP A 263 18.71 -11.81 -7.86
C ASP A 263 17.98 -12.93 -8.58
N GLU A 264 18.71 -13.85 -9.23
CA GLU A 264 18.15 -15.04 -9.89
C GLU A 264 17.39 -15.92 -8.91
N TYR A 265 17.94 -16.18 -7.71
CA TYR A 265 17.26 -16.94 -6.67
C TYR A 265 15.90 -16.36 -6.31
N TYR A 266 15.79 -15.03 -6.18
CA TYR A 266 14.52 -14.39 -5.83
C TYR A 266 13.52 -14.46 -6.98
N THR A 267 14.00 -14.33 -8.22
CA THR A 267 13.16 -14.47 -9.41
C THR A 267 12.57 -15.88 -9.50
N GLU A 268 13.40 -16.91 -9.39
CA GLU A 268 12.99 -18.32 -9.39
C GLU A 268 12.04 -18.64 -8.24
N PHE A 269 12.38 -18.14 -7.04
CA PHE A 269 11.55 -18.33 -5.85
C PHE A 269 10.16 -17.71 -6.04
N TYR A 270 10.11 -16.47 -6.55
CA TYR A 270 8.85 -15.78 -6.79
C TYR A 270 8.01 -16.48 -7.88
N ASP A 271 8.66 -16.97 -8.92
CA ASP A 271 8.00 -17.75 -9.97
C ASP A 271 7.43 -19.07 -9.43
N ALA A 272 8.13 -19.74 -8.53
CA ALA A 272 7.66 -20.94 -7.85
C ALA A 272 6.46 -20.70 -6.89
N LEU A 273 6.13 -19.45 -6.56
CA LEU A 273 4.91 -19.12 -5.81
C LEU A 273 3.66 -19.04 -6.68
N LYS A 274 3.82 -19.01 -8.00
CA LYS A 274 2.70 -18.94 -8.94
C LYS A 274 1.82 -20.19 -8.84
N SER A 275 0.54 -20.01 -9.07
CA SER A 275 -0.46 -21.06 -9.14
C SER A 275 -1.33 -20.82 -10.38
N ASN A 276 -1.44 -21.82 -11.26
CA ASN A 276 -2.18 -21.74 -12.53
C ASN A 276 -1.81 -20.48 -13.36
N GLY A 277 -0.51 -20.15 -13.43
CA GLY A 277 0.00 -18.97 -14.13
C GLY A 277 -0.27 -17.62 -13.45
N ARG A 278 -0.99 -17.61 -12.32
CA ARG A 278 -1.23 -16.42 -11.52
C ARG A 278 -0.18 -16.27 -10.40
N THR A 279 0.12 -15.07 -10.04
CA THR A 279 1.00 -14.77 -8.90
C THR A 279 0.35 -15.21 -7.58
N PHE A 280 1.14 -15.38 -6.52
CA PHE A 280 0.66 -15.90 -5.24
C PHE A 280 -0.53 -15.08 -4.69
N GLY A 281 -1.48 -15.78 -4.09
CA GLY A 281 -2.68 -15.19 -3.48
C GLY A 281 -3.78 -14.77 -4.48
N LEU A 282 -3.55 -14.87 -5.80
CA LEU A 282 -4.50 -14.41 -6.81
C LEU A 282 -5.23 -15.55 -7.57
N ASP A 283 -4.85 -16.81 -7.34
CA ASP A 283 -5.49 -17.95 -7.97
C ASP A 283 -6.70 -18.44 -7.15
N SER A 284 -7.89 -18.07 -7.58
CA SER A 284 -9.16 -18.48 -6.94
C SER A 284 -9.60 -19.90 -7.32
N SER A 285 -9.03 -20.49 -8.39
CA SER A 285 -9.41 -21.82 -8.89
C SER A 285 -8.78 -22.95 -8.10
N TRP A 286 -7.59 -22.75 -7.55
CA TRP A 286 -6.85 -23.75 -6.78
C TRP A 286 -6.34 -23.19 -5.44
N GLN A 287 -5.42 -22.22 -5.47
CA GLN A 287 -4.71 -21.75 -4.28
C GLN A 287 -5.66 -21.20 -3.21
N ASN A 288 -6.66 -20.42 -3.61
CA ASN A 288 -7.62 -19.80 -2.69
C ASN A 288 -8.92 -20.61 -2.54
N LYS A 289 -9.03 -21.80 -3.15
CA LYS A 289 -10.25 -22.61 -3.11
C LYS A 289 -10.54 -23.19 -1.73
N SER A 290 -9.51 -23.50 -0.96
CA SER A 290 -9.65 -24.01 0.41
C SER A 290 -8.70 -23.31 1.38
N THR A 291 -9.05 -23.32 2.67
CA THR A 291 -8.19 -22.77 3.72
C THR A 291 -6.85 -23.49 3.85
N ASP A 292 -6.75 -24.74 3.42
CA ASP A 292 -5.53 -25.54 3.49
C ASP A 292 -4.57 -25.23 2.35
N THR A 293 -5.07 -24.85 1.18
CA THR A 293 -4.27 -24.45 0.01
C THR A 293 -4.02 -22.95 -0.04
N ALA A 294 -4.80 -22.15 0.70
CA ALA A 294 -4.69 -20.68 0.70
C ALA A 294 -3.28 -20.22 1.09
N TYR A 295 -2.63 -19.53 0.16
CA TYR A 295 -1.28 -19.01 0.39
C TYR A 295 -1.19 -18.05 1.59
N PHE A 296 -2.23 -17.25 1.80
CA PHE A 296 -2.36 -16.35 2.94
C PHE A 296 -2.32 -17.10 4.28
N GLY A 297 -2.83 -18.32 4.33
CA GLY A 297 -2.74 -19.17 5.51
C GLY A 297 -1.29 -19.48 5.94
N TRP A 298 -0.40 -19.67 4.98
CA TRP A 298 1.03 -19.88 5.25
C TRP A 298 1.73 -18.57 5.66
N MET A 299 1.33 -17.44 5.08
CA MET A 299 1.83 -16.12 5.50
C MET A 299 1.44 -15.83 6.96
N CYS A 300 0.18 -16.08 7.34
CA CYS A 300 -0.28 -15.89 8.72
C CYS A 300 0.50 -16.74 9.74
N TYR A 301 0.85 -17.98 9.41
CA TYR A 301 1.70 -18.80 10.29
C TYR A 301 3.07 -18.14 10.51
N ARG A 302 3.69 -17.61 9.46
CA ARG A 302 4.99 -16.93 9.57
C ARG A 302 4.89 -15.64 10.39
N ILE A 303 3.83 -14.88 10.22
CA ILE A 303 3.56 -13.68 11.02
C ILE A 303 3.43 -14.05 12.50
N MET A 304 2.59 -15.02 12.84
CA MET A 304 2.43 -15.49 14.22
C MET A 304 3.76 -15.98 14.80
N ARG A 305 4.55 -16.73 14.04
CA ARG A 305 5.87 -17.22 14.48
C ARG A 305 6.87 -16.08 14.68
N ALA A 306 6.89 -15.09 13.80
CA ALA A 306 7.74 -13.91 13.93
C ALA A 306 7.40 -13.09 15.18
N MET A 307 6.11 -12.92 15.47
CA MET A 307 5.65 -12.26 16.68
C MET A 307 6.09 -13.00 17.95
N GLN A 308 5.97 -14.34 17.97
CA GLN A 308 6.47 -15.15 19.07
C GLN A 308 7.99 -15.00 19.24
N TYR A 309 8.73 -15.02 18.13
CA TYR A 309 10.18 -14.89 18.15
C TYR A 309 10.63 -13.50 18.61
N LEU A 310 9.99 -12.43 18.13
CA LEU A 310 10.27 -11.07 18.60
C LEU A 310 10.05 -10.93 20.10
N LYS A 311 8.98 -11.48 20.62
CA LYS A 311 8.66 -11.44 22.07
C LYS A 311 9.58 -12.31 22.92
N SER A 312 10.35 -13.22 22.34
CA SER A 312 11.33 -14.04 23.05
C SER A 312 12.66 -13.34 23.34
N PHE A 313 12.91 -12.17 22.70
CA PHE A 313 14.12 -11.41 22.95
C PHE A 313 14.06 -10.76 24.35
N PRO A 314 15.12 -10.95 25.18
CA PRO A 314 15.15 -10.37 26.52
C PRO A 314 15.20 -8.84 26.50
N GLU A 315 15.57 -8.21 25.40
CA GLU A 315 15.62 -6.76 25.22
C GLU A 315 14.25 -6.13 25.07
N TRP A 316 13.22 -6.88 24.69
CA TRP A 316 11.86 -6.35 24.59
C TRP A 316 11.31 -5.93 25.96
N ASP A 317 10.53 -4.82 25.99
CA ASP A 317 9.99 -4.26 27.25
C ASP A 317 8.73 -5.00 27.76
N GLY A 318 8.25 -5.99 27.01
CA GLY A 318 7.12 -6.84 27.39
C GLY A 318 5.75 -6.22 27.21
N LYS A 319 5.63 -5.00 26.63
CA LYS A 319 4.35 -4.28 26.54
C LYS A 319 4.16 -3.43 25.28
N ASN A 320 5.20 -2.82 24.75
CA ASN A 320 5.10 -1.91 23.61
C ASN A 320 5.52 -2.64 22.33
N LEU A 321 4.53 -3.08 21.57
CA LEU A 321 4.72 -3.79 20.31
C LEU A 321 3.89 -3.12 19.21
N THR A 322 4.59 -2.50 18.26
CA THR A 322 3.98 -1.84 17.10
C THR A 322 4.11 -2.74 15.87
N ALA A 323 3.00 -2.95 15.15
CA ALA A 323 2.98 -3.59 13.83
C ALA A 323 2.73 -2.54 12.75
N ALA A 324 3.50 -2.55 11.63
CA ALA A 324 3.34 -1.56 10.58
C ALA A 324 3.62 -2.11 9.18
N GLY A 325 2.96 -1.56 8.16
CA GLY A 325 3.21 -1.90 6.77
C GLY A 325 2.22 -1.27 5.79
N GLY A 326 2.59 -1.25 4.52
CA GLY A 326 1.76 -0.67 3.46
C GLY A 326 1.25 -1.72 2.46
N SER A 327 0.05 -1.52 1.90
CA SER A 327 -0.56 -2.42 0.91
C SER A 327 -0.70 -3.84 1.46
N MET A 328 -0.07 -4.86 0.86
CA MET A 328 0.01 -6.21 1.44
C MET A 328 0.67 -6.20 2.83
N GLY A 329 1.59 -5.27 3.10
CA GLY A 329 2.12 -5.04 4.45
C GLY A 329 1.06 -4.54 5.43
N GLY A 330 0.12 -3.71 4.97
CA GLY A 330 -1.03 -3.27 5.74
C GLY A 330 -2.01 -4.41 6.06
N LEU A 331 -2.25 -5.31 5.11
CA LEU A 331 -2.96 -6.57 5.34
C LEU A 331 -2.28 -7.39 6.44
N GLN A 332 -0.97 -7.60 6.33
CA GLN A 332 -0.18 -8.35 7.31
C GLN A 332 -0.19 -7.67 8.69
N THR A 333 -0.17 -6.34 8.74
CA THR A 333 -0.32 -5.55 9.97
C THR A 333 -1.63 -5.88 10.68
N MET A 334 -2.73 -5.94 9.93
CA MET A 334 -4.04 -6.30 10.49
C MET A 334 -4.13 -7.76 10.93
N TRP A 335 -3.47 -8.68 10.20
CA TRP A 335 -3.34 -10.07 10.66
C TRP A 335 -2.53 -10.17 11.96
N ALA A 336 -1.43 -9.44 12.08
CA ALA A 336 -0.64 -9.40 13.31
C ALA A 336 -1.48 -8.89 14.49
N ALA A 337 -2.18 -7.76 14.32
CA ALA A 337 -2.98 -7.16 15.37
C ALA A 337 -4.21 -8.01 15.79
N GLY A 338 -4.85 -8.69 14.83
CA GLY A 338 -6.01 -9.55 15.12
C GLY A 338 -5.65 -10.93 15.67
N LEU A 339 -4.43 -11.42 15.41
CA LEU A 339 -3.97 -12.74 15.85
C LEU A 339 -3.13 -12.71 17.13
N ASP A 340 -2.58 -11.54 17.50
CA ASP A 340 -1.74 -11.37 18.70
C ASP A 340 -2.19 -10.18 19.53
N LEU A 341 -2.73 -10.46 20.73
CA LEU A 341 -3.28 -9.45 21.63
C LEU A 341 -2.22 -8.57 22.32
N ASP A 342 -0.92 -8.91 22.20
CA ASP A 342 0.18 -8.09 22.73
C ASP A 342 0.53 -6.92 21.80
N VAL A 343 -0.04 -6.86 20.59
CA VAL A 343 0.12 -5.69 19.73
C VAL A 343 -0.55 -4.49 20.40
N SER A 344 0.26 -3.52 20.78
CA SER A 344 -0.20 -2.30 21.46
C SER A 344 -0.50 -1.15 20.50
N ALA A 345 0.10 -1.18 19.30
CA ALA A 345 -0.19 -0.24 18.23
C ALA A 345 -0.12 -0.93 16.85
N ALA A 346 -1.01 -0.55 15.92
CA ALA A 346 -0.99 -1.02 14.55
C ALA A 346 -1.11 0.16 13.57
N GLN A 347 -0.21 0.20 12.58
CA GLN A 347 -0.10 1.28 11.61
C GLN A 347 -0.21 0.74 10.17
N PRO A 348 -1.37 0.20 9.75
CA PRO A 348 -1.58 -0.17 8.36
C PRO A 348 -1.67 1.08 7.48
N SER A 349 -0.96 1.11 6.35
CA SER A 349 -1.10 2.11 5.31
C SER A 349 -1.76 1.49 4.09
N ILE A 350 -2.81 2.11 3.54
CA ILE A 350 -3.54 1.55 2.38
C ILE A 350 -3.67 0.02 2.46
N PRO A 351 -4.29 -0.55 3.53
CA PRO A 351 -4.33 -2.00 3.74
C PRO A 351 -5.05 -2.70 2.58
N TRP A 352 -4.37 -3.71 2.02
CA TRP A 352 -4.88 -4.49 0.90
C TRP A 352 -5.86 -5.57 1.36
N CYS A 353 -6.69 -6.05 0.46
CA CYS A 353 -7.65 -7.15 0.68
C CYS A 353 -8.75 -6.88 1.71
N CYS A 354 -9.06 -5.61 2.02
CA CYS A 354 -10.21 -5.29 2.85
C CYS A 354 -11.51 -5.53 2.07
N ASP A 355 -12.47 -6.26 2.68
CA ASP A 355 -13.76 -6.59 2.08
C ASP A 355 -13.64 -7.49 0.84
N MET A 356 -13.14 -8.72 1.04
CA MET A 356 -12.91 -9.67 -0.05
C MET A 356 -14.19 -10.08 -0.80
N GLY A 357 -15.37 -9.94 -0.20
CA GLY A 357 -16.68 -10.13 -0.85
C GLY A 357 -17.24 -8.89 -1.53
N GLY A 358 -16.56 -7.76 -1.46
CA GLY A 358 -17.09 -6.48 -1.93
C GLY A 358 -17.36 -6.44 -3.42
N ARG A 359 -16.43 -6.95 -4.23
CA ARG A 359 -16.54 -6.93 -5.69
C ARG A 359 -17.58 -7.92 -6.23
N GLU A 360 -17.48 -9.18 -5.84
CA GLU A 360 -18.23 -10.26 -6.50
C GLU A 360 -19.62 -10.44 -5.91
N THR A 361 -19.74 -10.41 -4.58
CA THR A 361 -21.03 -10.56 -3.89
C THR A 361 -21.77 -9.25 -3.73
N LEU A 362 -21.12 -8.17 -3.30
CA LEU A 362 -21.76 -6.88 -2.99
C LEU A 362 -21.72 -5.89 -4.15
N LYS A 363 -21.10 -6.28 -5.29
CA LYS A 363 -21.04 -5.51 -6.54
C LYS A 363 -20.42 -4.11 -6.41
N ARG A 364 -19.53 -3.91 -5.42
CA ARG A 364 -18.84 -2.64 -5.25
C ARG A 364 -17.84 -2.35 -6.36
N ASN A 365 -17.58 -1.09 -6.59
CA ASN A 365 -16.60 -0.62 -7.58
C ASN A 365 -15.18 -0.92 -7.11
N GLN A 366 -14.65 -2.08 -7.47
CA GLN A 366 -13.30 -2.54 -7.14
C GLN A 366 -12.58 -3.04 -8.41
N PRO A 367 -12.37 -2.20 -9.44
CA PRO A 367 -11.92 -2.63 -10.77
C PRO A 367 -10.51 -3.23 -10.78
N ASN A 368 -9.62 -2.77 -9.89
CA ASN A 368 -8.23 -3.21 -9.80
C ASN A 368 -8.02 -4.27 -8.71
N TRP A 369 -9.10 -4.80 -8.14
CA TRP A 369 -9.05 -5.82 -7.13
C TRP A 369 -8.54 -7.16 -7.71
N GLY A 370 -7.39 -7.64 -7.23
CA GLY A 370 -6.72 -8.81 -7.80
C GLY A 370 -7.14 -10.15 -7.22
N VAL A 371 -7.77 -10.16 -6.03
CA VAL A 371 -8.14 -11.38 -5.30
C VAL A 371 -9.59 -11.73 -5.58
N GLY A 372 -9.83 -12.91 -6.16
CA GLY A 372 -11.18 -13.43 -6.34
C GLY A 372 -11.78 -13.90 -5.02
N GLU A 373 -13.08 -13.67 -4.82
CA GLU A 373 -13.80 -14.14 -3.64
C GLU A 373 -13.91 -15.67 -3.64
N THR A 374 -13.60 -16.26 -2.49
CA THR A 374 -13.96 -17.64 -2.14
C THR A 374 -14.33 -17.69 -0.67
N GLU A 375 -15.09 -18.69 -0.24
CA GLU A 375 -15.41 -18.86 1.19
C GLU A 375 -14.12 -18.97 2.04
N ALA A 376 -13.10 -19.67 1.53
CA ALA A 376 -11.83 -19.83 2.20
C ALA A 376 -11.12 -18.48 2.47
N MET A 377 -11.24 -17.52 1.56
CA MET A 377 -10.59 -16.23 1.68
C MET A 377 -11.21 -15.33 2.76
N ARG A 378 -12.47 -15.55 3.14
CA ARG A 378 -13.15 -14.83 4.23
C ARG A 378 -12.46 -15.01 5.57
N TYR A 379 -11.75 -16.14 5.80
CA TYR A 379 -10.94 -16.36 7.01
C TYR A 379 -9.69 -15.46 7.07
N PHE A 380 -9.26 -14.92 5.94
CA PHE A 380 -8.07 -14.08 5.82
C PHE A 380 -8.39 -12.61 5.58
N ASP A 381 -9.68 -12.25 5.49
CA ASP A 381 -10.10 -10.86 5.33
C ASP A 381 -9.70 -10.02 6.55
N PRO A 382 -8.91 -8.95 6.39
CA PRO A 382 -8.49 -8.10 7.50
C PRO A 382 -9.66 -7.40 8.20
N VAL A 383 -10.82 -7.27 7.55
CA VAL A 383 -12.06 -6.77 8.15
C VAL A 383 -12.51 -7.68 9.30
N ASN A 384 -12.39 -9.00 9.14
CA ASN A 384 -12.73 -9.96 10.19
C ASN A 384 -11.67 -9.97 11.31
N MET A 385 -10.39 -9.74 10.97
CA MET A 385 -9.32 -9.55 11.97
C MET A 385 -9.51 -8.29 12.82
N ALA A 386 -10.02 -7.22 12.23
CA ALA A 386 -10.28 -5.96 12.94
C ALA A 386 -11.18 -6.13 14.17
N LYS A 387 -12.13 -7.07 14.11
CA LYS A 387 -13.04 -7.41 15.23
C LYS A 387 -12.33 -8.05 16.42
N ARG A 388 -11.11 -8.58 16.24
CA ARG A 388 -10.28 -9.31 17.22
C ARG A 388 -9.07 -8.54 17.70
N VAL A 389 -8.86 -7.34 17.20
CA VAL A 389 -7.81 -6.46 17.70
C VAL A 389 -8.05 -6.16 19.18
N ASN A 390 -6.98 -6.20 19.98
CA ASN A 390 -7.06 -5.89 21.41
C ASN A 390 -7.73 -4.52 21.61
N PRO A 391 -8.79 -4.41 22.45
CA PRO A 391 -9.47 -3.13 22.71
C PRO A 391 -8.57 -2.00 23.22
N LYS A 392 -7.37 -2.31 23.74
CA LYS A 392 -6.38 -1.32 24.17
C LYS A 392 -5.37 -0.97 23.07
N CYS A 393 -5.36 -1.68 21.95
CA CYS A 393 -4.47 -1.40 20.82
C CYS A 393 -4.90 -0.09 20.16
N ARG A 394 -3.92 0.76 19.82
CA ARG A 394 -4.17 1.97 19.02
C ARG A 394 -3.96 1.66 17.55
N VAL A 395 -5.00 1.79 16.73
CA VAL A 395 -4.91 1.52 15.29
C VAL A 395 -4.99 2.81 14.49
N GLU A 396 -3.93 3.14 13.76
CA GLU A 396 -3.93 4.25 12.83
C GLU A 396 -3.80 3.74 11.38
N ILE A 397 -4.85 3.87 10.58
CA ILE A 397 -4.75 3.72 9.13
C ILE A 397 -4.05 4.99 8.62
N THR A 398 -2.73 4.89 8.42
CA THR A 398 -1.86 6.05 8.21
C THR A 398 -2.11 6.75 6.87
N ARG A 399 -2.69 6.04 5.90
CA ARG A 399 -3.15 6.59 4.63
C ARG A 399 -4.30 5.75 4.08
N ALA A 400 -5.33 6.44 3.56
CA ALA A 400 -6.41 5.90 2.75
C ALA A 400 -6.64 6.86 1.57
N GLY A 401 -6.35 6.42 0.35
CA GLY A 401 -6.50 7.24 -0.85
C GLY A 401 -7.92 7.15 -1.40
N LEU A 402 -8.58 8.28 -1.65
CA LEU A 402 -9.92 8.28 -2.28
C LEU A 402 -9.88 7.86 -3.76
N GLY A 403 -8.70 7.88 -4.41
CA GLY A 403 -8.45 7.34 -5.75
C GLY A 403 -7.70 6.00 -5.74
N ASP A 404 -7.51 5.36 -4.58
CA ASP A 404 -6.82 4.06 -4.51
C ASP A 404 -7.79 2.91 -4.69
N TYR A 405 -7.93 2.44 -5.92
CA TYR A 405 -8.79 1.28 -6.25
C TYR A 405 -8.04 -0.05 -6.37
N CYS A 406 -6.75 -0.07 -6.01
CA CYS A 406 -6.04 -1.29 -5.62
C CYS A 406 -6.37 -1.67 -4.16
N CYS A 407 -6.55 -0.66 -3.29
CA CYS A 407 -7.04 -0.79 -1.91
C CYS A 407 -8.28 0.12 -1.77
N PRO A 408 -9.47 -0.35 -2.19
CA PRO A 408 -10.64 0.51 -2.39
C PRO A 408 -11.11 1.21 -1.11
N PRO A 409 -11.56 2.47 -1.21
CA PRO A 409 -12.05 3.24 -0.06
C PRO A 409 -13.18 2.55 0.71
N SER A 410 -14.09 1.86 0.02
CA SER A 410 -15.17 1.10 0.65
C SER A 410 -14.66 0.01 1.58
N GLY A 411 -13.68 -0.79 1.12
CA GLY A 411 -13.08 -1.85 1.94
C GLY A 411 -12.32 -1.29 3.15
N ILE A 412 -11.57 -0.20 2.96
CA ILE A 412 -10.85 0.46 4.07
C ILE A 412 -11.81 1.06 5.09
N SER A 413 -12.93 1.65 4.64
CA SER A 413 -13.99 2.14 5.56
C SER A 413 -14.57 1.01 6.40
N ILE A 414 -14.85 -0.14 5.78
CA ILE A 414 -15.38 -1.31 6.50
C ILE A 414 -14.37 -1.84 7.51
N LEU A 415 -13.08 -1.88 7.16
CA LEU A 415 -12.03 -2.21 8.12
C LEU A 415 -12.08 -1.28 9.33
N TYR A 416 -12.11 0.04 9.08
CA TYR A 416 -12.18 1.06 10.14
C TYR A 416 -13.44 0.89 11.01
N ASN A 417 -14.60 0.64 10.40
CA ASN A 417 -15.89 0.46 11.10
C ASN A 417 -15.85 -0.74 12.07
N ASN A 418 -15.13 -1.81 11.70
CA ASN A 418 -15.06 -3.05 12.49
C ASN A 418 -14.03 -3.01 13.63
N LEU A 419 -13.16 -2.01 13.69
CA LEU A 419 -12.25 -1.82 14.83
C LEU A 419 -13.04 -1.40 16.08
N LYS A 420 -12.78 -2.08 17.21
CA LYS A 420 -13.38 -1.82 18.54
C LYS A 420 -12.37 -1.28 19.55
N CYS A 421 -11.37 -0.59 19.09
CA CYS A 421 -10.24 -0.02 19.83
C CYS A 421 -10.06 1.45 19.45
N PRO A 422 -9.22 2.23 20.17
CA PRO A 422 -8.85 3.57 19.75
C PRO A 422 -8.34 3.56 18.31
N LYS A 423 -8.99 4.34 17.43
CA LYS A 423 -8.74 4.25 15.99
C LYS A 423 -8.69 5.61 15.32
N LYS A 424 -7.86 5.70 14.29
CA LYS A 424 -7.72 6.86 13.42
C LYS A 424 -7.56 6.40 11.98
N ILE A 425 -8.12 7.16 11.05
CA ILE A 425 -7.89 7.01 9.61
C ILE A 425 -7.59 8.37 8.98
N ASN A 426 -6.59 8.41 8.10
CA ASN A 426 -6.19 9.60 7.37
C ASN A 426 -6.58 9.44 5.89
N TRP A 427 -7.60 10.17 5.46
CA TRP A 427 -8.07 10.22 4.07
C TRP A 427 -7.28 11.24 3.27
N VAL A 428 -7.00 10.95 2.00
CA VAL A 428 -6.28 11.84 1.09
C VAL A 428 -6.98 11.85 -0.28
N GLN A 429 -7.53 13.01 -0.66
CA GLN A 429 -8.09 13.22 -2.00
C GLN A 429 -6.99 13.22 -3.06
N GLY A 430 -7.26 12.68 -4.24
CA GLY A 430 -6.29 12.59 -5.32
C GLY A 430 -5.17 11.58 -5.11
N SER A 431 -5.17 10.84 -3.98
CA SER A 431 -4.17 9.80 -3.70
C SER A 431 -4.62 8.46 -4.27
N THR A 432 -3.73 7.85 -5.08
CA THR A 432 -3.88 6.49 -5.58
C THR A 432 -2.93 5.54 -4.84
N HIS A 433 -2.88 4.28 -5.27
CA HIS A 433 -1.98 3.28 -4.67
C HIS A 433 -0.50 3.70 -4.72
N GLY A 434 -0.06 4.23 -5.85
CA GLY A 434 1.34 4.62 -6.09
C GLY A 434 1.62 6.11 -6.00
N TYR A 435 0.60 6.96 -5.82
CA TYR A 435 0.72 8.40 -5.88
C TYR A 435 0.06 9.06 -4.68
N VAL A 436 0.74 10.07 -4.13
CA VAL A 436 0.20 11.00 -3.13
C VAL A 436 0.47 12.40 -3.68
N PRO A 437 -0.55 13.28 -3.78
CA PRO A 437 -0.34 14.66 -4.22
C PRO A 437 0.72 15.36 -3.36
N SER A 438 1.55 16.20 -3.98
CA SER A 438 2.54 17.04 -3.26
C SER A 438 1.85 18.10 -2.40
N GLU A 439 0.72 18.59 -2.90
CA GLU A 439 -0.19 19.50 -2.18
C GLU A 439 -1.42 18.71 -1.77
N GLU A 440 -1.62 18.57 -0.46
CA GLU A 440 -2.71 17.79 0.12
C GLU A 440 -3.91 18.72 0.35
N HIS A 441 -4.62 19.10 -0.72
CA HIS A 441 -5.75 20.04 -0.66
C HIS A 441 -6.93 19.54 0.17
N GLN A 442 -7.23 18.24 0.13
CA GLN A 442 -8.28 17.63 0.94
C GLN A 442 -7.74 16.42 1.67
N LYS A 443 -6.99 16.69 2.72
CA LYS A 443 -6.58 15.68 3.70
C LYS A 443 -7.38 15.89 4.97
N PHE A 444 -8.01 14.83 5.45
CA PHE A 444 -8.78 14.86 6.69
C PHE A 444 -8.67 13.53 7.44
N SER A 445 -8.90 13.59 8.73
CA SER A 445 -8.84 12.40 9.59
C SER A 445 -10.19 12.17 10.27
N LEU A 446 -10.51 10.88 10.48
CA LEU A 446 -11.54 10.46 11.41
C LEU A 446 -10.87 9.80 12.60
N THR A 447 -11.39 10.04 13.79
CA THR A 447 -10.91 9.44 15.04
C THR A 447 -12.08 8.93 15.87
N SER A 448 -11.82 7.87 16.65
CA SER A 448 -12.71 7.41 17.70
C SER A 448 -11.84 6.93 18.87
N ASP A 449 -12.10 7.45 20.07
CA ASP A 449 -11.38 7.12 21.32
C ASP A 449 -9.83 7.29 21.20
N TRP A 450 -9.40 8.27 20.41
CA TRP A 450 -7.98 8.43 20.00
C TRP A 450 -7.14 9.30 20.95
N GLU A 451 -7.63 9.72 22.08
CA GLU A 451 -6.91 10.60 23.03
C GLU A 451 -5.61 10.00 23.60
#